data_5945911b7c04c7322beef1a3adc89b66
#
_entry.id   5945911b7c04c7322beef1a3adc89b66
#
_cell.length_a   1.000
_cell.length_b   1.000
_cell.length_c   1.000
_cell.angle_alpha   90.00
_cell.angle_beta   90.00
_cell.angle_gamma   90.00
#
_symmetry.space_group_name_H-M   'P 1'
#
loop_
_entity.id
_entity.type
_entity.pdbx_description
1 polymer ?
#
loop_
_entity_poly.entity_id
_entity_poly.type
_entity_poly.pdbx_seq_one_letter_code
_entity_poly.pdbx_strand_id
1 'polypeptide(L)'
;PSRGLGDVYKRQLHIVGDIYDRGKGPHVIMDTLSAYHSVDIQWGNHDIVWMGAASGQTACMATVLRISARYGNLDTLEEGYGINLIPLATFALKTYENSDCSVFSIKYGADYDVKDLKLDMMMHKAIAIIQFKLEGQLILAHPEYHMDDRLLLDKIDFEKGTVRIGDKEYEMLDSDFPTVDPKDPYRLTAEEEQVVERLRHAFVHCEKLQKHVRFLFAKGSMYKIFNSNLLYHGCVPMDEDGNFEQINVYGKLCSGKKLYEVLETYARKGYYSQDKEERRKGRDTLWYIWAGPKSPVFGKDKMATFERYFIADKETHKETKNAYYRLYDNEEILNKILREFGLDEHRSH
;
A
#
# COMPACT_ATOMS: atom_id res chain seq x y z
N PRO A 1 44.79 20.90 -17.11
CA PRO A 1 44.29 19.59 -16.75
C PRO A 1 42.83 19.74 -16.37
N SER A 2 41.97 19.27 -17.25
CA SER A 2 40.53 19.28 -17.12
C SER A 2 40.06 18.26 -16.08
N ARG A 3 40.05 18.68 -14.84
CA ARG A 3 39.30 18.00 -13.78
C ARG A 3 37.91 18.61 -13.74
N GLY A 4 36.92 18.04 -14.30
CA GLY A 4 35.59 18.62 -14.14
C GLY A 4 34.43 17.98 -14.87
N LEU A 5 34.63 17.37 -16.00
CA LEU A 5 33.53 16.79 -16.79
C LEU A 5 33.32 15.28 -16.55
N GLY A 6 34.32 14.57 -16.05
CA GLY A 6 34.22 13.13 -15.79
C GLY A 6 33.50 12.75 -14.49
N ASP A 7 33.48 13.62 -13.48
CA ASP A 7 32.88 13.32 -12.18
C ASP A 7 31.38 13.67 -12.08
N VAL A 8 30.90 14.56 -12.92
CA VAL A 8 29.47 14.94 -12.94
C VAL A 8 28.60 13.80 -13.49
N TYR A 9 29.13 12.95 -14.37
CA TYR A 9 28.41 11.82 -14.98
C TYR A 9 28.43 10.52 -14.15
N LYS A 10 29.11 10.50 -13.02
CA LYS A 10 29.22 9.28 -12.18
C LYS A 10 28.30 9.28 -10.95
N ARG A 11 27.56 10.37 -10.70
CA ARG A 11 26.68 10.45 -9.53
C ARG A 11 25.32 9.87 -9.89
N GLN A 12 25.03 8.71 -9.36
CA GLN A 12 23.69 8.12 -9.41
C GLN A 12 22.91 8.55 -8.18
N LEU A 13 21.66 8.94 -8.39
CA LEU A 13 20.71 9.21 -7.34
C LEU A 13 20.00 7.90 -6.98
N HIS A 14 20.07 7.51 -5.72
CA HIS A 14 19.34 6.35 -5.18
C HIS A 14 18.19 6.84 -4.32
N ILE A 15 16.97 6.41 -4.64
CA ILE A 15 15.76 6.71 -3.88
C ILE A 15 15.30 5.40 -3.22
N VAL A 16 15.27 5.37 -1.89
CA VAL A 16 14.90 4.17 -1.13
C VAL A 16 13.40 4.10 -0.81
N GLY A 17 12.57 4.63 -1.70
CA GLY A 17 11.13 4.44 -1.73
C GLY A 17 10.31 5.45 -0.96
N ASP A 18 9.00 5.17 -0.94
CA ASP A 18 7.94 6.00 -0.35
C ASP A 18 7.86 7.43 -0.91
N ILE A 19 8.01 7.55 -2.24
CA ILE A 19 7.75 8.81 -2.96
C ILE A 19 6.28 9.20 -2.80
N TYR A 20 5.39 8.21 -2.79
CA TYR A 20 3.94 8.37 -2.71
C TYR A 20 3.39 8.23 -1.27
N ASP A 21 4.17 8.47 -0.24
CA ASP A 21 3.64 8.50 1.14
C ASP A 21 2.61 9.64 1.28
N ARG A 22 2.28 10.04 2.45
CA ARG A 22 1.15 10.93 2.82
C ARG A 22 1.31 12.39 2.40
N GLY A 23 2.46 12.78 1.85
CA GLY A 23 2.78 14.17 1.46
C GLY A 23 2.07 14.61 0.19
N LYS A 24 1.96 15.94 0.03
CA LYS A 24 1.48 16.57 -1.20
C LYS A 24 2.55 16.53 -2.29
N GLY A 25 2.12 16.48 -3.55
CA GLY A 25 2.99 16.70 -4.70
C GLY A 25 3.87 15.54 -5.16
N PRO A 26 3.55 14.25 -4.93
CA PRO A 26 4.36 13.14 -5.47
C PRO A 26 4.48 13.22 -7.00
N HIS A 27 3.49 13.75 -7.70
CA HIS A 27 3.52 13.97 -9.14
C HIS A 27 4.63 14.95 -9.57
N VAL A 28 4.90 15.97 -8.79
CA VAL A 28 6.00 16.93 -9.04
C VAL A 28 7.36 16.27 -8.83
N ILE A 29 7.48 15.47 -7.77
CA ILE A 29 8.68 14.67 -7.49
C ILE A 29 8.94 13.71 -8.66
N MET A 30 7.93 13.00 -9.12
CA MET A 30 8.05 12.03 -10.21
C MET A 30 8.41 12.71 -11.54
N ASP A 31 7.84 13.88 -11.84
CA ASP A 31 8.24 14.68 -13.02
C ASP A 31 9.72 15.06 -12.93
N THR A 32 10.18 15.50 -11.76
CA THR A 32 11.59 15.88 -11.51
C THR A 32 12.52 14.68 -11.66
N LEU A 33 12.19 13.54 -11.04
CA LEU A 33 12.98 12.32 -11.14
C LEU A 33 13.03 11.76 -12.56
N SER A 34 11.93 11.88 -13.31
CA SER A 34 11.87 11.44 -14.71
C SER A 34 12.78 12.24 -15.63
N ALA A 35 13.07 13.49 -15.26
CA ALA A 35 13.99 14.36 -15.98
C ALA A 35 15.46 14.24 -15.49
N TYR A 36 15.69 13.51 -14.39
CA TYR A 36 17.03 13.37 -13.82
C TYR A 36 17.85 12.34 -14.63
N HIS A 37 19.11 12.65 -14.89
CA HIS A 37 19.96 11.89 -15.82
C HIS A 37 20.29 10.45 -15.35
N SER A 38 20.37 10.18 -14.04
CA SER A 38 20.71 8.86 -13.50
C SER A 38 20.08 8.63 -12.14
N VAL A 39 19.00 7.87 -12.11
CA VAL A 39 18.26 7.54 -10.90
C VAL A 39 17.85 6.08 -10.89
N ASP A 40 17.85 5.48 -9.72
CA ASP A 40 17.13 4.24 -9.42
C ASP A 40 16.30 4.38 -8.14
N ILE A 41 15.28 3.54 -8.04
CA ILE A 41 14.28 3.61 -7.00
C ILE A 41 14.08 2.21 -6.40
N GLN A 42 14.26 2.04 -5.11
CA GLN A 42 13.85 0.85 -4.40
C GLN A 42 12.45 1.10 -3.87
N TRP A 43 11.47 0.33 -4.39
CA TRP A 43 10.06 0.59 -4.11
C TRP A 43 9.73 0.47 -2.62
N GLY A 44 9.10 1.51 -2.08
CA GLY A 44 8.44 1.47 -0.78
C GLY A 44 7.03 0.92 -0.89
N ASN A 45 6.40 0.59 0.24
CA ASN A 45 5.04 0.06 0.22
C ASN A 45 4.02 1.10 -0.30
N HIS A 46 4.22 2.39 -0.05
CA HIS A 46 3.38 3.44 -0.62
C HIS A 46 3.53 3.55 -2.15
N ASP A 47 4.73 3.36 -2.69
CA ASP A 47 4.92 3.30 -4.15
C ASP A 47 4.18 2.09 -4.74
N ILE A 48 4.29 0.93 -4.11
CA ILE A 48 3.65 -0.31 -4.52
C ILE A 48 2.12 -0.18 -4.57
N VAL A 49 1.49 0.43 -3.57
CA VAL A 49 0.03 0.59 -3.58
C VAL A 49 -0.45 1.49 -4.71
N TRP A 50 0.30 2.54 -5.06
CA TRP A 50 0.01 3.36 -6.22
C TRP A 50 0.24 2.61 -7.55
N MET A 51 1.30 1.81 -7.64
CA MET A 51 1.55 0.93 -8.78
C MET A 51 0.42 -0.09 -8.96
N GLY A 52 -0.09 -0.65 -7.86
CA GLY A 52 -1.26 -1.54 -7.85
C GLY A 52 -2.53 -0.84 -8.33
N ALA A 53 -2.79 0.36 -7.85
CA ALA A 53 -3.93 1.18 -8.27
C ALA A 53 -3.88 1.48 -9.78
N ALA A 54 -2.73 1.91 -10.29
CA ALA A 54 -2.52 2.17 -11.72
C ALA A 54 -2.63 0.91 -12.58
N SER A 55 -2.32 -0.26 -12.03
CA SER A 55 -2.49 -1.56 -12.69
C SER A 55 -3.96 -2.00 -12.74
N GLY A 56 -4.85 -1.33 -11.99
CA GLY A 56 -6.26 -1.67 -11.88
C GLY A 56 -6.60 -2.64 -10.76
N GLN A 57 -5.72 -2.79 -9.74
CA GLN A 57 -6.05 -3.50 -8.51
C GLN A 57 -6.94 -2.58 -7.64
N THR A 58 -8.19 -2.99 -7.45
CA THR A 58 -9.23 -2.13 -6.85
C THR A 58 -9.03 -1.88 -5.36
N ALA A 59 -8.51 -2.84 -4.60
CA ALA A 59 -8.20 -2.62 -3.18
C ALA A 59 -7.01 -1.66 -3.00
N CYS A 60 -5.99 -1.73 -3.86
CA CYS A 60 -4.91 -0.74 -3.90
C CYS A 60 -5.45 0.66 -4.22
N MET A 61 -6.33 0.77 -5.21
CA MET A 61 -6.97 2.03 -5.60
C MET A 61 -7.78 2.62 -4.44
N ALA A 62 -8.63 1.82 -3.79
CA ALA A 62 -9.40 2.27 -2.63
C ALA A 62 -8.50 2.73 -1.49
N THR A 63 -7.38 2.04 -1.27
CA THR A 63 -6.37 2.41 -0.28
C THR A 63 -5.71 3.75 -0.59
N VAL A 64 -5.31 3.99 -1.85
CA VAL A 64 -4.76 5.28 -2.30
C VAL A 64 -5.74 6.41 -2.05
N LEU A 65 -6.99 6.22 -2.43
CA LEU A 65 -8.07 7.21 -2.25
C LEU A 65 -8.31 7.49 -0.75
N ARG A 66 -8.40 6.44 0.07
CA ARG A 66 -8.62 6.59 1.52
C ARG A 66 -7.46 7.34 2.19
N ILE A 67 -6.23 6.99 1.87
CA ILE A 67 -5.05 7.68 2.43
C ILE A 67 -5.05 9.14 1.98
N SER A 68 -5.30 9.40 0.70
CA SER A 68 -5.36 10.76 0.16
C SER A 68 -6.46 11.59 0.85
N ALA A 69 -7.66 11.02 1.04
CA ALA A 69 -8.72 11.68 1.80
C ALA A 69 -8.29 11.96 3.24
N ARG A 70 -7.77 10.94 3.96
CA ARG A 70 -7.37 11.08 5.36
C ARG A 70 -6.35 12.19 5.60
N TYR A 71 -5.43 12.40 4.68
CA TYR A 71 -4.35 13.38 4.80
C TYR A 71 -4.58 14.68 4.02
N GLY A 72 -5.82 14.92 3.54
CA GLY A 72 -6.18 16.15 2.83
C GLY A 72 -5.43 16.33 1.51
N ASN A 73 -5.20 15.23 0.77
CA ASN A 73 -4.41 15.20 -0.46
C ASN A 73 -5.22 14.78 -1.69
N LEU A 74 -6.54 14.95 -1.68
CA LEU A 74 -7.37 14.67 -2.85
C LEU A 74 -6.98 15.52 -4.06
N ASP A 75 -6.50 16.75 -3.84
CA ASP A 75 -5.95 17.63 -4.88
C ASP A 75 -4.82 16.98 -5.68
N THR A 76 -4.01 16.12 -5.03
CA THR A 76 -2.96 15.38 -5.75
C THR A 76 -3.56 14.46 -6.82
N LEU A 77 -4.73 13.88 -6.56
CA LEU A 77 -5.44 13.03 -7.53
C LEU A 77 -6.13 13.87 -8.59
N GLU A 78 -6.86 14.91 -8.19
CA GLU A 78 -7.68 15.72 -9.09
C GLU A 78 -6.83 16.71 -9.91
N GLU A 79 -6.08 17.56 -9.26
CA GLU A 79 -5.26 18.58 -9.94
C GLU A 79 -3.91 18.02 -10.41
N GLY A 80 -3.27 17.19 -9.60
CA GLY A 80 -1.97 16.60 -9.91
C GLY A 80 -2.01 15.61 -11.06
N TYR A 81 -3.00 14.71 -11.06
CA TYR A 81 -3.14 13.65 -12.04
C TYR A 81 -4.34 13.77 -12.96
N GLY A 82 -5.31 14.63 -12.65
CA GLY A 82 -6.55 14.75 -13.44
C GLY A 82 -7.52 13.59 -13.26
N ILE A 83 -7.45 12.89 -12.11
CA ILE A 83 -8.37 11.79 -11.80
C ILE A 83 -9.68 12.37 -11.29
N ASN A 84 -10.78 12.03 -11.98
CA ASN A 84 -12.11 12.53 -11.65
C ASN A 84 -12.69 11.79 -10.42
N LEU A 85 -12.89 12.50 -9.32
CA LEU A 85 -13.46 11.99 -8.08
C LEU A 85 -14.97 12.26 -7.94
N ILE A 86 -15.62 12.90 -8.92
CA ILE A 86 -17.08 13.16 -8.89
C ILE A 86 -17.91 11.89 -8.62
N PRO A 87 -17.59 10.71 -9.19
CA PRO A 87 -18.33 9.50 -8.88
C PRO A 87 -18.33 9.14 -7.40
N LEU A 88 -17.19 9.30 -6.72
CA LEU A 88 -17.07 9.07 -5.27
C LEU A 88 -17.79 10.15 -4.47
N ALA A 89 -17.61 11.42 -4.82
CA ALA A 89 -18.26 12.55 -4.15
C ALA A 89 -19.79 12.45 -4.23
N THR A 90 -20.34 12.14 -5.41
CA THR A 90 -21.79 11.99 -5.61
C THR A 90 -22.35 10.81 -4.81
N PHE A 91 -21.65 9.67 -4.83
CA PHE A 91 -22.03 8.50 -4.04
C PHE A 91 -21.98 8.78 -2.55
N ALA A 92 -20.90 9.40 -2.07
CA ALA A 92 -20.72 9.74 -0.67
C ALA A 92 -21.80 10.69 -0.15
N LEU A 93 -22.11 11.74 -0.93
CA LEU A 93 -23.16 12.70 -0.59
C LEU A 93 -24.52 12.01 -0.49
N LYS A 94 -24.88 11.20 -1.48
CA LYS A 94 -26.16 10.46 -1.49
C LYS A 94 -26.31 9.50 -0.31
N THR A 95 -25.22 8.80 0.04
CA THR A 95 -25.27 7.66 0.98
C THR A 95 -25.02 8.08 2.42
N TYR A 96 -24.13 9.08 2.65
CA TYR A 96 -23.61 9.44 3.96
C TYR A 96 -23.99 10.85 4.41
N GLU A 97 -24.92 11.55 3.73
CA GLU A 97 -25.32 12.93 4.07
C GLU A 97 -25.78 13.07 5.55
N ASN A 98 -26.49 12.04 6.03
CA ASN A 98 -27.07 11.99 7.38
C ASN A 98 -26.25 11.12 8.34
N SER A 99 -25.12 10.57 7.92
CA SER A 99 -24.24 9.74 8.74
C SER A 99 -23.29 10.60 9.58
N ASP A 100 -22.97 10.12 10.78
CA ASP A 100 -21.81 10.64 11.51
C ASP A 100 -20.51 10.20 10.81
N CYS A 101 -19.71 11.16 10.42
CA CYS A 101 -18.41 10.93 9.80
C CYS A 101 -17.25 11.40 10.67
N SER A 102 -17.47 11.64 11.97
CA SER A 102 -16.48 12.24 12.88
C SER A 102 -15.19 11.41 13.01
N VAL A 103 -15.30 10.08 12.97
CA VAL A 103 -14.11 9.19 13.02
C VAL A 103 -13.27 9.25 11.75
N PHE A 104 -13.83 9.78 10.67
CA PHE A 104 -13.18 9.97 9.36
C PHE A 104 -12.64 11.40 9.19
N SER A 105 -12.32 12.05 10.29
CA SER A 105 -11.72 13.38 10.28
C SER A 105 -10.47 13.44 9.41
N ILE A 106 -10.31 14.57 8.73
CA ILE A 106 -9.18 14.81 7.83
C ILE A 106 -8.00 15.35 8.64
N LYS A 107 -6.82 14.80 8.41
CA LYS A 107 -5.57 15.32 8.96
C LYS A 107 -4.97 16.30 7.95
N TYR A 108 -5.16 17.58 8.16
CA TYR A 108 -4.69 18.61 7.23
C TYR A 108 -3.77 19.63 7.90
N GLY A 109 -2.94 20.30 7.09
CA GLY A 109 -2.12 21.44 7.49
C GLY A 109 -2.86 22.77 7.37
N ALA A 110 -2.15 23.88 7.62
CA ALA A 110 -2.72 25.24 7.57
C ALA A 110 -3.25 25.65 6.19
N ASP A 111 -2.77 24.99 5.12
CA ASP A 111 -3.10 25.34 3.71
C ASP A 111 -4.34 24.60 3.17
N TYR A 112 -5.03 23.83 4.03
CA TYR A 112 -6.21 23.08 3.59
C TYR A 112 -7.43 23.99 3.51
N ASP A 113 -8.16 23.94 2.38
CA ASP A 113 -9.43 24.65 2.25
C ASP A 113 -10.55 23.88 2.97
N VAL A 114 -11.01 24.44 4.09
CA VAL A 114 -12.05 23.81 4.95
C VAL A 114 -13.47 23.91 4.37
N LYS A 115 -13.67 24.52 3.20
CA LYS A 115 -15.03 24.71 2.65
C LYS A 115 -15.76 23.41 2.39
N ASP A 116 -15.05 22.37 1.95
CA ASP A 116 -15.60 21.10 1.57
C ASP A 116 -15.37 19.97 2.61
N LEU A 117 -14.92 20.33 3.82
CA LEU A 117 -14.55 19.37 4.86
C LEU A 117 -15.61 18.30 5.13
N LYS A 118 -16.89 18.68 5.13
CA LYS A 118 -17.98 17.71 5.35
C LYS A 118 -18.06 16.69 4.22
N LEU A 119 -17.92 17.13 2.98
CA LEU A 119 -17.92 16.24 1.81
C LEU A 119 -16.70 15.32 1.83
N ASP A 120 -15.52 15.86 2.14
CA ASP A 120 -14.30 15.06 2.21
C ASP A 120 -14.36 13.98 3.30
N MET A 121 -14.97 14.27 4.46
CA MET A 121 -15.21 13.28 5.51
C MET A 121 -16.20 12.19 5.03
N MET A 122 -17.24 12.55 4.30
CA MET A 122 -18.17 11.58 3.70
C MET A 122 -17.49 10.72 2.64
N MET A 123 -16.68 11.32 1.77
CA MET A 123 -15.87 10.59 0.78
C MET A 123 -14.87 9.65 1.46
N HIS A 124 -14.24 10.09 2.53
CA HIS A 124 -13.32 9.29 3.33
C HIS A 124 -14.03 8.07 3.94
N LYS A 125 -15.21 8.25 4.55
CA LYS A 125 -16.04 7.15 5.07
C LYS A 125 -16.43 6.18 3.96
N ALA A 126 -16.96 6.69 2.85
CA ALA A 126 -17.40 5.89 1.71
C ALA A 126 -16.27 5.00 1.17
N ILE A 127 -15.10 5.59 0.90
CA ILE A 127 -13.98 4.81 0.33
C ILE A 127 -13.35 3.88 1.35
N ALA A 128 -13.37 4.20 2.65
CA ALA A 128 -12.88 3.30 3.69
C ALA A 128 -13.75 2.03 3.78
N ILE A 129 -15.06 2.15 3.75
CA ILE A 129 -15.98 0.99 3.76
C ILE A 129 -15.78 0.15 2.49
N ILE A 130 -15.69 0.78 1.32
CA ILE A 130 -15.39 0.09 0.05
C ILE A 130 -14.04 -0.64 0.14
N GLN A 131 -13.01 0.00 0.70
CA GLN A 131 -11.70 -0.64 0.90
C GLN A 131 -11.80 -1.90 1.75
N PHE A 132 -12.48 -1.86 2.89
CA PHE A 132 -12.61 -3.03 3.77
C PHE A 132 -13.33 -4.18 3.06
N LYS A 133 -14.33 -3.90 2.24
CA LYS A 133 -15.00 -4.92 1.43
C LYS A 133 -14.07 -5.55 0.40
N LEU A 134 -13.35 -4.73 -0.36
CA LEU A 134 -12.42 -5.19 -1.40
C LEU A 134 -11.23 -5.96 -0.82
N GLU A 135 -10.67 -5.52 0.30
CA GLU A 135 -9.61 -6.23 1.01
C GLU A 135 -10.12 -7.57 1.55
N GLY A 136 -11.32 -7.60 2.12
CA GLY A 136 -11.94 -8.85 2.58
C GLY A 136 -12.14 -9.85 1.45
N GLN A 137 -12.59 -9.42 0.27
CA GLN A 137 -12.70 -10.28 -0.91
C GLN A 137 -11.34 -10.86 -1.32
N LEU A 138 -10.26 -10.07 -1.29
CA LEU A 138 -8.91 -10.55 -1.57
C LEU A 138 -8.42 -11.57 -0.54
N ILE A 139 -8.61 -11.30 0.74
CA ILE A 139 -8.20 -12.20 1.82
C ILE A 139 -8.93 -13.53 1.72
N LEU A 140 -10.24 -13.51 1.46
CA LEU A 140 -11.04 -14.73 1.25
C LEU A 140 -10.63 -15.51 0.00
N ALA A 141 -10.16 -14.83 -1.05
CA ALA A 141 -9.66 -15.47 -2.26
C ALA A 141 -8.23 -16.02 -2.11
N HIS A 142 -7.48 -15.58 -1.10
CA HIS A 142 -6.09 -15.92 -0.85
C HIS A 142 -5.82 -16.39 0.59
N PRO A 143 -6.35 -17.57 0.99
CA PRO A 143 -6.10 -18.13 2.34
C PRO A 143 -4.60 -18.26 2.66
N GLU A 144 -3.76 -18.43 1.64
CA GLU A 144 -2.31 -18.53 1.75
C GLU A 144 -1.63 -17.23 2.23
N TYR A 145 -2.36 -16.11 2.25
CA TYR A 145 -1.84 -14.85 2.81
C TYR A 145 -1.86 -14.85 4.34
N HIS A 146 -2.62 -15.75 4.97
CA HIS A 146 -2.76 -15.84 6.43
C HIS A 146 -3.16 -14.51 7.07
N MET A 147 -4.17 -13.85 6.49
CA MET A 147 -4.65 -12.53 6.91
C MET A 147 -6.10 -12.55 7.44
N ASP A 148 -6.59 -13.71 7.88
CA ASP A 148 -7.97 -13.87 8.37
C ASP A 148 -8.30 -12.96 9.56
N ASP A 149 -7.29 -12.57 10.34
CA ASP A 149 -7.41 -11.60 11.43
C ASP A 149 -7.75 -10.19 10.95
N ARG A 150 -7.67 -9.92 9.63
CA ARG A 150 -8.10 -8.66 9.01
C ARG A 150 -9.55 -8.69 8.53
N LEU A 151 -10.23 -9.82 8.61
CA LEU A 151 -11.65 -9.96 8.31
C LEU A 151 -12.45 -9.53 9.54
N LEU A 152 -12.85 -8.26 9.59
CA LEU A 152 -13.54 -7.67 10.74
C LEU A 152 -14.98 -7.25 10.46
N LEU A 153 -15.39 -7.04 9.22
CA LEU A 153 -16.78 -6.66 8.89
C LEU A 153 -17.80 -7.74 9.27
N ASP A 154 -17.45 -9.01 9.14
CA ASP A 154 -18.27 -10.15 9.52
C ASP A 154 -18.31 -10.42 11.05
N LYS A 155 -17.53 -9.67 11.82
CA LYS A 155 -17.45 -9.77 13.28
C LYS A 155 -18.16 -8.63 14.01
N ILE A 156 -18.84 -7.75 13.26
CA ILE A 156 -19.60 -6.65 13.80
C ILE A 156 -20.99 -7.12 14.22
N ASP A 157 -21.38 -6.82 15.44
CA ASP A 157 -22.77 -6.86 15.91
C ASP A 157 -23.36 -5.47 15.73
N PHE A 158 -24.11 -5.28 14.64
CA PHE A 158 -24.67 -3.97 14.30
C PHE A 158 -25.81 -3.55 15.23
N GLU A 159 -26.46 -4.48 15.93
CA GLU A 159 -27.51 -4.16 16.91
C GLU A 159 -26.90 -3.60 18.20
N LYS A 160 -25.78 -4.16 18.63
CA LYS A 160 -25.06 -3.71 19.81
C LYS A 160 -24.05 -2.59 19.52
N GLY A 161 -23.65 -2.39 18.26
CA GLY A 161 -22.56 -1.48 17.93
C GLY A 161 -21.19 -1.95 18.43
N THR A 162 -20.93 -3.27 18.38
CA THR A 162 -19.69 -3.87 18.87
C THR A 162 -19.01 -4.69 17.78
N VAL A 163 -17.72 -4.93 17.95
CA VAL A 163 -16.92 -5.82 17.08
C VAL A 163 -16.09 -6.79 17.92
N ARG A 164 -16.02 -8.04 17.48
CA ARG A 164 -15.21 -9.06 18.13
C ARG A 164 -13.83 -9.16 17.47
N ILE A 165 -12.77 -8.99 18.27
CA ILE A 165 -11.37 -9.21 17.85
C ILE A 165 -10.74 -10.26 18.77
N GLY A 166 -10.36 -11.40 18.21
CA GLY A 166 -9.98 -12.55 19.00
C GLY A 166 -11.11 -12.99 19.91
N ASP A 167 -10.83 -13.10 21.21
CA ASP A 167 -11.83 -13.50 22.24
C ASP A 167 -12.50 -12.32 22.93
N LYS A 168 -12.21 -11.08 22.52
CA LYS A 168 -12.73 -9.86 23.14
C LYS A 168 -13.73 -9.13 22.24
N GLU A 169 -14.72 -8.55 22.88
CA GLU A 169 -15.71 -7.66 22.25
C GLU A 169 -15.38 -6.21 22.62
N TYR A 170 -15.44 -5.32 21.61
CA TYR A 170 -15.12 -3.90 21.76
C TYR A 170 -16.28 -3.05 21.27
N GLU A 171 -16.63 -1.99 22.00
CA GLU A 171 -17.53 -0.95 21.50
C GLU A 171 -16.91 -0.23 20.29
N MET A 172 -17.74 0.01 19.29
CA MET A 172 -17.33 0.77 18.10
C MET A 172 -17.68 2.25 18.27
N LEU A 173 -16.76 3.11 17.88
CA LEU A 173 -16.95 4.57 17.84
C LEU A 173 -17.96 4.99 16.76
N ASP A 174 -18.08 4.18 15.71
CA ASP A 174 -19.06 4.32 14.62
C ASP A 174 -19.40 2.92 14.09
N SER A 175 -20.67 2.57 14.07
CA SER A 175 -21.21 1.32 13.53
C SER A 175 -22.29 1.57 12.47
N ASP A 176 -22.44 2.83 12.03
CA ASP A 176 -23.35 3.21 10.97
C ASP A 176 -22.72 2.94 9.59
N PHE A 177 -22.96 1.73 9.07
CA PHE A 177 -22.48 1.29 7.76
C PHE A 177 -23.65 0.98 6.83
N PRO A 178 -24.27 1.99 6.21
CA PRO A 178 -25.52 1.83 5.47
C PRO A 178 -25.40 0.90 4.24
N THR A 179 -24.20 0.65 3.74
CA THR A 179 -23.95 -0.20 2.57
C THR A 179 -23.51 -1.62 2.93
N VAL A 180 -23.32 -1.94 4.21
CA VAL A 180 -22.90 -3.27 4.65
C VAL A 180 -24.10 -4.14 4.97
N ASP A 181 -24.25 -5.25 4.23
CA ASP A 181 -25.21 -6.30 4.55
C ASP A 181 -24.58 -7.27 5.59
N PRO A 182 -25.14 -7.39 6.81
CA PRO A 182 -24.58 -8.30 7.83
C PRO A 182 -24.52 -9.77 7.40
N LYS A 183 -25.31 -10.17 6.39
CA LYS A 183 -25.32 -11.55 5.86
C LYS A 183 -24.25 -11.79 4.80
N ASP A 184 -23.77 -10.73 4.17
CA ASP A 184 -22.72 -10.77 3.14
C ASP A 184 -21.89 -9.48 3.19
N PRO A 185 -21.11 -9.28 4.27
CA PRO A 185 -20.54 -7.97 4.62
C PRO A 185 -19.46 -7.49 3.65
N TYR A 186 -18.85 -8.39 2.88
CA TYR A 186 -17.79 -8.04 1.92
C TYR A 186 -18.32 -7.80 0.50
N ARG A 187 -19.63 -8.00 0.25
CA ARG A 187 -20.22 -7.71 -1.04
C ARG A 187 -20.37 -6.21 -1.24
N LEU A 188 -19.94 -5.72 -2.40
CA LEU A 188 -20.24 -4.36 -2.84
C LEU A 188 -21.74 -4.26 -3.21
N THR A 189 -22.34 -3.12 -2.91
CA THR A 189 -23.65 -2.78 -3.50
C THR A 189 -23.47 -2.47 -4.99
N ALA A 190 -24.55 -2.52 -5.76
CA ALA A 190 -24.50 -2.16 -7.18
C ALA A 190 -23.99 -0.73 -7.42
N GLU A 191 -24.30 0.20 -6.51
CA GLU A 191 -23.79 1.58 -6.58
C GLU A 191 -22.30 1.64 -6.27
N GLU A 192 -21.82 0.91 -5.26
CA GLU A 192 -20.39 0.80 -4.94
C GLU A 192 -19.61 0.17 -6.11
N GLU A 193 -20.15 -0.88 -6.75
CA GLU A 193 -19.52 -1.49 -7.94
C GLU A 193 -19.34 -0.48 -9.07
N GLN A 194 -20.37 0.35 -9.32
CA GLN A 194 -20.30 1.40 -10.35
C GLN A 194 -19.23 2.46 -10.00
N VAL A 195 -19.16 2.88 -8.75
CA VAL A 195 -18.15 3.85 -8.30
C VAL A 195 -16.74 3.26 -8.45
N VAL A 196 -16.53 2.03 -7.97
CA VAL A 196 -15.25 1.33 -8.07
C VAL A 196 -14.81 1.19 -9.53
N GLU A 197 -15.72 0.79 -10.44
CA GLU A 197 -15.36 0.62 -11.86
C GLU A 197 -15.02 1.96 -12.53
N ARG A 198 -15.75 3.03 -12.23
CA ARG A 198 -15.45 4.38 -12.77
C ARG A 198 -14.11 4.89 -12.27
N LEU A 199 -13.81 4.72 -10.99
CA LEU A 199 -12.53 5.12 -10.42
C LEU A 199 -11.39 4.25 -10.98
N ARG A 200 -11.58 2.94 -11.08
CA ARG A 200 -10.60 2.04 -11.69
C ARG A 200 -10.28 2.45 -13.12
N HIS A 201 -11.30 2.76 -13.90
CA HIS A 201 -11.12 3.27 -15.27
C HIS A 201 -10.32 4.56 -15.29
N ALA A 202 -10.61 5.51 -14.38
CA ALA A 202 -9.88 6.77 -14.31
C ALA A 202 -8.39 6.57 -13.97
N PHE A 203 -8.06 5.69 -13.01
CA PHE A 203 -6.67 5.36 -12.66
C PHE A 203 -5.91 4.68 -13.81
N VAL A 204 -6.53 3.68 -14.43
CA VAL A 204 -5.91 2.90 -15.51
C VAL A 204 -5.67 3.73 -16.77
N HIS A 205 -6.52 4.72 -17.04
CA HIS A 205 -6.42 5.56 -18.23
C HIS A 205 -5.82 6.96 -17.99
N CYS A 206 -5.34 7.24 -16.78
CA CYS A 206 -4.63 8.48 -16.48
C CYS A 206 -3.23 8.44 -17.08
N GLU A 207 -3.02 9.10 -18.22
CA GLU A 207 -1.73 9.08 -18.96
C GLU A 207 -0.54 9.51 -18.09
N LYS A 208 -0.70 10.55 -17.29
CA LYS A 208 0.37 11.05 -16.42
C LYS A 208 0.72 10.03 -15.33
N LEU A 209 -0.27 9.40 -14.69
CA LEU A 209 -0.03 8.36 -13.71
C LEU A 209 0.64 7.14 -14.35
N GLN A 210 0.16 6.72 -15.52
CA GLN A 210 0.74 5.60 -16.25
C GLN A 210 2.21 5.88 -16.66
N LYS A 211 2.53 7.11 -17.05
CA LYS A 211 3.92 7.52 -17.33
C LYS A 211 4.80 7.36 -16.08
N HIS A 212 4.33 7.84 -14.94
CA HIS A 212 5.07 7.76 -13.67
C HIS A 212 5.23 6.31 -13.20
N VAL A 213 4.19 5.50 -13.31
CA VAL A 213 4.24 4.08 -12.91
C VAL A 213 5.16 3.28 -13.82
N ARG A 214 5.12 3.52 -15.13
CA ARG A 214 6.12 2.92 -16.05
C ARG A 214 7.55 3.32 -15.70
N PHE A 215 7.76 4.55 -15.27
CA PHE A 215 9.07 5.01 -14.79
C PHE A 215 9.49 4.27 -13.52
N LEU A 216 8.57 4.08 -12.54
CA LEU A 216 8.83 3.28 -11.34
C LEU A 216 9.23 1.84 -11.70
N PHE A 217 8.57 1.21 -12.67
CA PHE A 217 8.95 -0.12 -13.12
C PHE A 217 10.28 -0.13 -13.90
N ALA A 218 10.54 0.88 -14.72
CA ALA A 218 11.74 0.93 -15.55
C ALA A 218 13.01 1.26 -14.75
N LYS A 219 12.90 2.11 -13.74
CA LYS A 219 14.02 2.59 -12.91
C LYS A 219 14.04 2.00 -11.51
N GLY A 220 13.00 1.26 -11.14
CA GLY A 220 12.82 0.71 -9.81
C GLY A 220 12.92 -0.80 -9.74
N SER A 221 13.10 -1.28 -8.51
CA SER A 221 13.16 -2.68 -8.13
C SER A 221 12.86 -2.84 -6.63
N MET A 222 12.68 -4.08 -6.18
CA MET A 222 12.52 -4.38 -4.76
C MET A 222 13.84 -4.18 -3.99
N TYR A 223 14.98 -4.44 -4.62
CA TYR A 223 16.32 -4.19 -4.07
C TYR A 223 17.29 -3.85 -5.19
N LYS A 224 18.44 -3.28 -4.84
CA LYS A 224 19.56 -3.02 -5.75
C LYS A 224 20.89 -3.21 -5.04
N ILE A 225 21.85 -3.75 -5.79
CA ILE A 225 23.26 -3.75 -5.37
C ILE A 225 23.99 -2.72 -6.24
N PHE A 226 24.63 -1.77 -5.58
CA PHE A 226 25.40 -0.73 -6.25
C PHE A 226 26.65 -0.38 -5.44
N ASN A 227 27.84 -0.46 -6.05
CA ASN A 227 29.12 -0.22 -5.41
C ASN A 227 29.29 -0.99 -4.08
N SER A 228 28.94 -2.28 -4.09
CA SER A 228 28.96 -3.16 -2.91
C SER A 228 27.98 -2.78 -1.79
N ASN A 229 27.08 -1.84 -2.02
CA ASN A 229 25.98 -1.53 -1.10
C ASN A 229 24.71 -2.26 -1.53
N LEU A 230 24.03 -2.87 -0.56
CA LEU A 230 22.71 -3.45 -0.73
C LEU A 230 21.66 -2.41 -0.34
N LEU A 231 20.82 -2.02 -1.29
CA LEU A 231 19.79 -1.00 -1.13
C LEU A 231 18.42 -1.67 -1.22
N TYR A 232 17.57 -1.45 -0.22
CA TYR A 232 16.16 -1.88 -0.18
C TYR A 232 15.37 -1.00 0.78
N HIS A 233 14.04 -1.00 0.69
CA HIS A 233 13.21 -0.08 1.45
C HIS A 233 12.92 -0.56 2.88
N GLY A 234 12.48 -1.77 3.07
CA GLY A 234 11.94 -2.23 4.36
C GLY A 234 12.89 -3.17 5.11
N CYS A 235 12.61 -4.46 5.05
CA CYS A 235 13.34 -5.47 5.81
C CYS A 235 13.55 -6.75 4.98
N VAL A 236 14.50 -7.56 5.37
CA VAL A 236 14.58 -8.97 4.95
C VAL A 236 13.82 -9.79 6.00
N PRO A 237 12.62 -10.31 5.71
CA PRO A 237 11.80 -10.97 6.73
C PRO A 237 12.51 -12.13 7.42
N MET A 238 12.54 -12.08 8.76
CA MET A 238 13.22 -13.04 9.63
C MET A 238 12.32 -13.47 10.77
N ASP A 239 12.56 -14.69 11.26
CA ASP A 239 12.05 -15.16 12.55
C ASP A 239 12.89 -14.63 13.72
N GLU A 240 12.50 -14.97 14.95
CA GLU A 240 13.18 -14.50 16.16
C GLU A 240 14.60 -15.06 16.31
N ASP A 241 14.92 -16.16 15.65
CA ASP A 241 16.24 -16.80 15.64
C ASP A 241 17.14 -16.29 14.51
N GLY A 242 16.65 -15.33 13.70
CA GLY A 242 17.40 -14.75 12.58
C GLY A 242 17.43 -15.66 11.33
N ASN A 243 16.50 -16.60 11.20
CA ASN A 243 16.33 -17.35 9.97
C ASN A 243 15.43 -16.58 9.02
N PHE A 244 15.71 -16.64 7.71
CA PHE A 244 14.85 -16.03 6.73
C PHE A 244 13.46 -16.69 6.72
N GLU A 245 12.42 -15.89 6.90
CA GLU A 245 11.04 -16.39 6.85
C GLU A 245 10.69 -16.91 5.47
N GLN A 246 10.01 -18.06 5.44
CA GLN A 246 9.55 -18.66 4.20
C GLN A 246 8.11 -18.26 3.91
N ILE A 247 7.86 -17.94 2.66
CA ILE A 247 6.54 -17.55 2.14
C ILE A 247 6.22 -18.40 0.92
N ASN A 248 5.02 -18.93 0.86
CA ASN A 248 4.52 -19.60 -0.33
C ASN A 248 3.90 -18.56 -1.26
N VAL A 249 4.54 -18.34 -2.41
CA VAL A 249 4.04 -17.45 -3.45
C VAL A 249 3.63 -18.32 -4.65
N TYR A 250 2.33 -18.56 -4.77
CA TYR A 250 1.73 -19.39 -5.84
C TYR A 250 2.44 -20.75 -6.03
N GLY A 251 2.63 -21.49 -4.94
CA GLY A 251 3.25 -22.82 -4.92
C GLY A 251 4.78 -22.80 -4.91
N LYS A 252 5.41 -21.63 -4.90
CA LYS A 252 6.87 -21.48 -4.76
C LYS A 252 7.20 -21.04 -3.34
N LEU A 253 7.94 -21.87 -2.61
CA LEU A 253 8.46 -21.49 -1.30
C LEU A 253 9.69 -20.58 -1.48
N CYS A 254 9.62 -19.38 -0.95
CA CYS A 254 10.60 -18.32 -1.15
C CYS A 254 11.01 -17.70 0.19
N SER A 255 12.29 -17.35 0.32
CA SER A 255 12.84 -16.62 1.47
C SER A 255 14.00 -15.74 1.00
N GLY A 256 14.44 -14.81 1.83
CA GLY A 256 15.61 -13.98 1.55
C GLY A 256 15.54 -13.28 0.19
N LYS A 257 16.64 -13.30 -0.55
CA LYS A 257 16.75 -12.74 -1.90
C LYS A 257 15.70 -13.29 -2.86
N LYS A 258 15.43 -14.60 -2.79
CA LYS A 258 14.45 -15.25 -3.68
C LYS A 258 13.04 -14.71 -3.49
N LEU A 259 12.67 -14.35 -2.27
CA LEU A 259 11.39 -13.70 -1.99
C LEU A 259 11.26 -12.36 -2.73
N TYR A 260 12.28 -11.51 -2.65
CA TYR A 260 12.32 -10.23 -3.38
C TYR A 260 12.14 -10.43 -4.88
N GLU A 261 12.89 -11.37 -5.48
CA GLU A 261 12.87 -11.64 -6.92
C GLU A 261 11.51 -12.16 -7.40
N VAL A 262 10.88 -13.04 -6.63
CA VAL A 262 9.59 -13.63 -6.99
C VAL A 262 8.47 -12.59 -6.83
N LEU A 263 8.44 -11.83 -5.75
CA LEU A 263 7.46 -10.75 -5.56
C LEU A 263 7.59 -9.67 -6.64
N GLU A 264 8.81 -9.26 -6.99
CA GLU A 264 9.04 -8.31 -8.08
C GLU A 264 8.56 -8.86 -9.43
N THR A 265 8.82 -10.13 -9.71
CA THR A 265 8.36 -10.79 -10.94
C THR A 265 6.83 -10.72 -11.07
N TYR A 266 6.10 -11.03 -9.99
CA TYR A 266 4.63 -10.95 -10.01
C TYR A 266 4.14 -9.50 -10.06
N ALA A 267 4.79 -8.55 -9.36
CA ALA A 267 4.46 -7.14 -9.46
C ALA A 267 4.54 -6.64 -10.92
N ARG A 268 5.60 -7.02 -11.65
CA ARG A 268 5.75 -6.69 -13.07
C ARG A 268 4.69 -7.37 -13.93
N LYS A 269 4.35 -8.63 -13.68
CA LYS A 269 3.26 -9.34 -14.37
C LYS A 269 1.90 -8.66 -14.16
N GLY A 270 1.64 -8.14 -12.97
CA GLY A 270 0.41 -7.40 -12.67
C GLY A 270 0.17 -6.18 -13.57
N TYR A 271 1.25 -5.56 -14.02
CA TYR A 271 1.19 -4.40 -14.90
C TYR A 271 1.34 -4.76 -16.39
N TYR A 272 2.28 -5.63 -16.75
CA TYR A 272 2.70 -5.83 -18.13
C TYR A 272 2.13 -7.10 -18.81
N SER A 273 1.71 -8.12 -18.04
CA SER A 273 1.29 -9.38 -18.67
C SER A 273 0.03 -9.19 -19.52
N GLN A 274 0.00 -9.84 -20.68
CA GLN A 274 -1.18 -9.95 -21.52
C GLN A 274 -2.08 -11.12 -21.09
N ASP A 275 -1.51 -12.10 -20.40
CA ASP A 275 -2.28 -13.21 -19.83
C ASP A 275 -3.13 -12.71 -18.66
N LYS A 276 -4.42 -12.99 -18.70
CA LYS A 276 -5.39 -12.48 -17.69
C LYS A 276 -5.12 -13.04 -16.29
N GLU A 277 -4.77 -14.31 -16.21
CA GLU A 277 -4.55 -14.98 -14.93
C GLU A 277 -3.22 -14.54 -14.29
N GLU A 278 -2.15 -14.44 -15.07
CA GLU A 278 -0.89 -13.88 -14.60
C GLU A 278 -1.04 -12.43 -14.13
N ARG A 279 -1.82 -11.64 -14.88
CA ARG A 279 -2.08 -10.23 -14.52
C ARG A 279 -2.87 -10.14 -13.23
N ARG A 280 -3.90 -10.99 -13.05
CA ARG A 280 -4.68 -11.06 -11.80
C ARG A 280 -3.77 -11.41 -10.63
N LYS A 281 -3.00 -12.49 -10.73
CA LYS A 281 -2.03 -12.90 -9.69
C LYS A 281 -1.04 -11.79 -9.37
N GLY A 282 -0.54 -11.11 -10.37
CA GLY A 282 0.40 -10.00 -10.19
C GLY A 282 -0.22 -8.80 -9.49
N ARG A 283 -1.47 -8.45 -9.82
CA ARG A 283 -2.21 -7.37 -9.15
C ARG A 283 -2.49 -7.70 -7.68
N ASP A 284 -2.91 -8.92 -7.38
CA ASP A 284 -3.16 -9.37 -6.02
C ASP A 284 -1.84 -9.42 -5.22
N THR A 285 -0.72 -9.77 -5.87
CA THR A 285 0.61 -9.70 -5.26
C THR A 285 1.02 -8.26 -4.93
N LEU A 286 0.73 -7.27 -5.77
CA LEU A 286 0.98 -5.86 -5.46
C LEU A 286 0.26 -5.44 -4.18
N TRP A 287 -0.98 -5.87 -3.99
CA TRP A 287 -1.68 -5.60 -2.73
C TRP A 287 -1.03 -6.33 -1.54
N TYR A 288 -0.62 -7.60 -1.70
CA TYR A 288 0.10 -8.32 -0.64
C TYR A 288 1.42 -7.62 -0.27
N ILE A 289 2.19 -7.16 -1.25
CA ILE A 289 3.44 -6.43 -0.98
C ILE A 289 3.16 -5.15 -0.19
N TRP A 290 2.04 -4.47 -0.44
CA TRP A 290 1.62 -3.28 0.29
C TRP A 290 1.44 -3.53 1.79
N ALA A 291 0.73 -4.57 2.20
CA ALA A 291 0.27 -4.75 3.59
C ALA A 291 0.37 -6.19 4.12
N GLY A 292 0.96 -7.11 3.37
CA GLY A 292 1.09 -8.51 3.78
C GLY A 292 2.04 -8.68 4.96
N PRO A 293 1.74 -9.62 5.89
CA PRO A 293 2.45 -9.76 7.18
C PRO A 293 3.93 -10.14 7.04
N LYS A 294 4.33 -10.68 5.89
CA LYS A 294 5.73 -11.05 5.60
C LYS A 294 6.27 -10.29 4.37
N SER A 295 5.64 -9.18 4.02
CA SER A 295 6.13 -8.33 2.93
C SER A 295 7.44 -7.67 3.32
N PRO A 296 8.47 -7.74 2.44
CA PRO A 296 9.77 -7.09 2.70
C PRO A 296 9.69 -5.57 2.81
N VAL A 297 8.71 -4.95 2.16
CA VAL A 297 8.57 -3.48 2.17
C VAL A 297 7.62 -2.97 3.24
N PHE A 298 6.74 -3.80 3.76
CA PHE A 298 5.84 -3.44 4.85
C PHE A 298 6.46 -3.70 6.23
N GLY A 299 7.04 -4.87 6.44
CA GLY A 299 7.86 -5.21 7.60
C GLY A 299 7.13 -5.22 8.94
N LYS A 300 5.79 -5.46 8.94
CA LYS A 300 4.96 -5.57 10.14
C LYS A 300 3.98 -6.75 10.01
N ASP A 301 3.46 -7.21 11.15
CA ASP A 301 2.50 -8.31 11.21
C ASP A 301 1.15 -7.96 10.59
N LYS A 302 0.70 -6.73 10.74
CA LYS A 302 -0.60 -6.25 10.25
C LYS A 302 -0.64 -4.74 10.09
N MET A 303 -1.63 -4.27 9.37
CA MET A 303 -2.01 -2.86 9.32
C MET A 303 -3.35 -2.68 10.04
N ALA A 304 -3.33 -2.08 11.24
CA ALA A 304 -4.49 -1.92 12.11
C ALA A 304 -5.39 -0.74 11.68
N THR A 305 -5.80 -0.72 10.41
CA THR A 305 -6.57 0.39 9.84
C THR A 305 -7.98 0.44 10.41
N PHE A 306 -8.69 -0.68 10.45
CA PHE A 306 -10.05 -0.77 10.99
C PHE A 306 -10.08 -0.37 12.47
N GLU A 307 -9.17 -0.91 13.26
CA GLU A 307 -9.10 -0.67 14.69
C GLU A 307 -8.87 0.82 14.99
N ARG A 308 -8.01 1.49 14.19
CA ARG A 308 -7.71 2.92 14.37
C ARG A 308 -8.89 3.85 14.08
N TYR A 309 -9.83 3.41 13.25
CA TYR A 309 -11.06 4.16 13.02
C TYR A 309 -12.11 3.90 14.09
N PHE A 310 -12.32 2.63 14.43
CA PHE A 310 -13.55 2.22 15.09
C PHE A 310 -13.41 1.83 16.56
N ILE A 311 -12.19 1.66 17.07
CA ILE A 311 -11.98 1.18 18.45
C ILE A 311 -11.13 2.17 19.22
N ALA A 312 -11.64 2.59 20.39
CA ALA A 312 -10.93 3.54 21.26
C ALA A 312 -9.71 2.92 21.96
N ASP A 313 -9.76 1.61 22.25
CA ASP A 313 -8.68 0.89 22.93
C ASP A 313 -7.44 0.79 22.02
N LYS A 314 -6.40 1.55 22.38
CA LYS A 314 -5.14 1.63 21.63
C LYS A 314 -4.33 0.35 21.64
N GLU A 315 -4.61 -0.61 22.51
CA GLU A 315 -3.98 -1.92 22.48
C GLU A 315 -4.30 -2.65 21.16
N THR A 316 -5.52 -2.46 20.63
CA THR A 316 -5.92 -3.01 19.33
C THR A 316 -5.19 -2.37 18.15
N HIS A 317 -4.60 -1.18 18.33
CA HIS A 317 -3.87 -0.45 17.30
C HIS A 317 -2.41 -0.90 17.16
N LYS A 318 -1.93 -1.81 18.02
CA LYS A 318 -0.54 -2.27 18.00
C LYS A 318 -0.25 -3.08 16.74
N GLU A 319 0.86 -2.74 16.13
CA GLU A 319 1.43 -3.44 14.98
C GLU A 319 2.84 -3.88 15.36
N THR A 320 3.12 -5.18 15.23
CA THR A 320 4.43 -5.73 15.60
C THR A 320 5.36 -5.69 14.39
N LYS A 321 6.51 -5.07 14.55
CA LYS A 321 7.54 -5.06 13.51
C LYS A 321 8.16 -6.46 13.39
N ASN A 322 8.57 -6.81 12.16
CA ASN A 322 9.31 -8.04 11.89
C ASN A 322 10.56 -8.14 12.77
N ALA A 323 10.96 -9.35 13.16
CA ALA A 323 12.13 -9.58 14.01
C ALA A 323 13.42 -8.96 13.44
N TYR A 324 13.53 -8.81 12.11
CA TYR A 324 14.61 -8.09 11.46
C TYR A 324 14.97 -6.77 12.16
N TYR A 325 13.98 -5.96 12.55
CA TYR A 325 14.21 -4.65 13.18
C TYR A 325 14.79 -4.69 14.60
N ARG A 326 14.91 -5.88 15.19
CA ARG A 326 15.62 -6.10 16.45
C ARG A 326 16.98 -6.77 16.24
N LEU A 327 17.15 -7.40 15.08
CA LEU A 327 18.32 -8.21 14.76
C LEU A 327 19.33 -7.49 13.86
N TYR A 328 18.92 -6.42 13.17
CA TYR A 328 19.76 -5.77 12.16
C TYR A 328 21.02 -5.11 12.70
N ASP A 329 21.15 -4.86 14.01
CA ASP A 329 22.36 -4.39 14.67
C ASP A 329 23.38 -5.51 14.95
N ASN A 330 23.01 -6.78 14.72
CA ASN A 330 23.89 -7.91 14.90
C ASN A 330 24.73 -8.15 13.64
N GLU A 331 26.07 -8.11 13.79
CA GLU A 331 27.01 -8.28 12.68
C GLU A 331 26.86 -9.62 11.95
N GLU A 332 26.61 -10.72 12.68
CA GLU A 332 26.40 -12.04 12.06
C GLU A 332 25.16 -12.07 11.18
N ILE A 333 24.08 -11.39 11.62
CA ILE A 333 22.84 -11.26 10.86
C ILE A 333 23.05 -10.40 9.62
N LEU A 334 23.75 -9.26 9.76
CA LEU A 334 24.07 -8.41 8.60
C LEU A 334 24.92 -9.17 7.58
N ASN A 335 25.94 -9.90 8.03
CA ASN A 335 26.78 -10.71 7.16
C ASN A 335 25.98 -11.84 6.49
N LYS A 336 25.03 -12.46 7.20
CA LYS A 336 24.10 -13.45 6.64
C LYS A 336 23.25 -12.85 5.52
N ILE A 337 22.74 -11.64 5.71
CA ILE A 337 21.96 -10.90 4.69
C ILE A 337 22.84 -10.59 3.47
N LEU A 338 24.04 -10.03 3.70
CA LEU A 338 24.95 -9.68 2.61
C LEU A 338 25.31 -10.90 1.76
N ARG A 339 25.63 -12.03 2.39
CA ARG A 339 25.90 -13.30 1.70
C ARG A 339 24.69 -13.80 0.90
N GLU A 340 23.49 -13.71 1.47
CA GLU A 340 22.23 -14.08 0.79
C GLU A 340 22.05 -13.31 -0.51
N PHE A 341 22.41 -12.03 -0.52
CA PHE A 341 22.33 -11.19 -1.73
C PHE A 341 23.58 -11.26 -2.62
N GLY A 342 24.57 -12.09 -2.26
CA GLY A 342 25.78 -12.31 -3.06
C GLY A 342 26.87 -11.25 -2.87
N LEU A 343 26.90 -10.61 -1.71
CA LEU A 343 27.95 -9.67 -1.31
C LEU A 343 28.92 -10.33 -0.34
N ASP A 344 30.25 -10.15 -0.58
CA ASP A 344 31.30 -10.66 0.28
C ASP A 344 31.53 -9.75 1.49
N GLU A 345 31.78 -10.35 2.65
CA GLU A 345 32.04 -9.67 3.92
C GLU A 345 33.31 -8.78 3.88
N HIS A 346 34.24 -9.03 2.96
CA HIS A 346 35.59 -8.46 2.95
C HIS A 346 35.76 -7.25 1.99
N ARG A 347 34.71 -6.70 1.42
CA ARG A 347 34.79 -5.51 0.57
C ARG A 347 34.28 -4.25 1.27
N SER A 348 34.73 -4.00 2.51
CA SER A 348 34.65 -2.66 3.09
C SER A 348 35.77 -1.80 2.47
N HIS A 349 35.41 -0.85 1.63
CA HIS A 349 36.30 0.22 1.17
C HIS A 349 35.81 1.57 1.68
#